data_a34a6b560efa30028a198fb02d25a2a2
#
_entry.id   a34a6b560efa30028a198fb02d25a2a2
#
_cell.length_a   1.000
_cell.length_b   1.000
_cell.length_c   1.000
_cell.angle_alpha   90.00
_cell.angle_beta   90.00
_cell.angle_gamma   90.00
#
_symmetry.space_group_name_H-M   'P 1'
#
loop_
_entity.id
_entity.type
_entity.pdbx_description
1 polymer ?
#
loop_
_entity_poly.entity_id
_entity_poly.type
_entity_poly.pdbx_seq_one_letter_code
_entity_poly.pdbx_strand_id
1 'polypeptide(L)'
;MARADIAVPGIPQPLAHYTPAVRAGHLVFATGQLASDFTTGVAPDARVDPAFPFYGSAIKKQTRYVLENLARTFQAAGTSMAHVVKAQVFHTDLANFN
;
A
#
# COMPACT_ATOMS: atom_id res chain seq x y z
N MET A 1 -20.29 18.49 0.86
CA MET A 1 -19.60 17.61 -0.10
C MET A 1 -19.68 16.19 0.40
N ALA A 2 -20.18 15.29 -0.42
CA ALA A 2 -20.39 13.91 -0.02
C ALA A 2 -19.08 13.11 -0.10
N ARG A 3 -18.90 12.24 0.89
CA ARG A 3 -17.83 11.25 0.88
C ARG A 3 -18.28 10.02 0.11
N ALA A 4 -17.41 9.46 -0.73
CA ALA A 4 -17.65 8.22 -1.42
C ALA A 4 -16.58 7.19 -1.04
N ASP A 5 -17.00 6.05 -0.54
CA ASP A 5 -16.12 4.94 -0.22
C ASP A 5 -15.75 4.21 -1.51
N ILE A 6 -14.49 3.80 -1.62
CA ILE A 6 -13.94 3.17 -2.82
C ILE A 6 -13.59 1.73 -2.51
N ALA A 7 -14.19 0.80 -3.26
CA ALA A 7 -13.84 -0.60 -3.20
C ALA A 7 -12.63 -0.86 -4.11
N VAL A 8 -11.67 -1.62 -3.63
CA VAL A 8 -10.44 -1.93 -4.37
C VAL A 8 -10.27 -3.45 -4.40
N PRO A 9 -10.67 -4.10 -5.50
CA PRO A 9 -10.39 -5.53 -5.67
C PRO A 9 -8.90 -5.74 -5.94
N GLY A 10 -8.40 -6.91 -5.62
CA GLY A 10 -7.03 -7.30 -5.92
C GLY A 10 -5.99 -6.85 -4.90
N ILE A 11 -6.41 -6.24 -3.79
CA ILE A 11 -5.54 -5.97 -2.66
C ILE A 11 -6.02 -6.73 -1.43
N PRO A 12 -5.16 -6.95 -0.42
CA PRO A 12 -5.63 -7.53 0.85
C PRO A 12 -6.72 -6.67 1.46
N GLN A 13 -7.83 -7.30 1.84
CA GLN A 13 -8.98 -6.56 2.37
C GLN A 13 -8.76 -6.22 3.86
N PRO A 14 -9.20 -5.03 4.29
CA PRO A 14 -9.06 -4.63 5.69
C PRO A 14 -9.77 -5.59 6.64
N LEU A 15 -9.11 -5.90 7.77
CA LEU A 15 -9.71 -6.70 8.84
C LEU A 15 -10.44 -5.83 9.87
N ALA A 16 -10.29 -4.52 9.81
CA ALA A 16 -10.90 -3.57 10.72
C ALA A 16 -11.97 -2.76 9.97
N HIS A 17 -12.71 -1.93 10.72
CA HIS A 17 -13.78 -1.11 10.16
C HIS A 17 -13.23 0.15 9.48
N TYR A 18 -12.57 -0.04 8.33
CA TYR A 18 -12.12 1.06 7.48
C TYR A 18 -12.20 0.64 6.01
N THR A 19 -12.19 1.62 5.12
CA THR A 19 -12.19 1.38 3.68
C THR A 19 -10.81 1.65 3.09
N PRO A 20 -10.47 0.99 1.96
CA PRO A 20 -9.16 1.21 1.31
C PRO A 20 -8.94 2.65 0.87
N ALA A 21 -9.97 3.36 0.45
CA ALA A 21 -9.87 4.74 0.05
C ALA A 21 -11.23 5.42 0.10
N VAL A 22 -11.22 6.75 0.20
CA VAL A 22 -12.42 7.57 0.10
C VAL A 22 -12.16 8.73 -0.85
N ARG A 23 -13.19 9.12 -1.56
CA ARG A 23 -13.17 10.33 -2.39
C ARG A 23 -13.97 11.41 -1.67
N ALA A 24 -13.39 12.61 -1.60
CA ALA A 24 -14.06 13.80 -1.10
C ALA A 24 -13.77 14.94 -2.08
N GLY A 25 -14.77 15.32 -2.87
CA GLY A 25 -14.60 16.32 -3.94
C GLY A 25 -13.61 15.83 -4.99
N HIS A 26 -12.54 16.60 -5.18
CA HIS A 26 -11.48 16.28 -6.13
C HIS A 26 -10.30 15.55 -5.50
N LEU A 27 -10.40 15.19 -4.23
CA LEU A 27 -9.33 14.51 -3.51
C LEU A 27 -9.68 13.06 -3.24
N VAL A 28 -8.67 12.21 -3.30
CA VAL A 28 -8.75 10.80 -2.89
C VAL A 28 -7.79 10.60 -1.73
N PHE A 29 -8.29 10.02 -0.66
CA PHE A 29 -7.51 9.70 0.53
C PHE A 29 -7.40 8.19 0.62
N ALA A 30 -6.19 7.67 0.48
CA ALA A 30 -5.92 6.24 0.64
C ALA A 30 -5.58 5.94 2.09
N THR A 31 -6.07 4.82 2.59
CA THR A 31 -5.70 4.28 3.87
C THR A 31 -4.24 3.85 3.85
N GLY A 32 -3.58 3.87 4.99
CA GLY A 32 -2.22 3.35 5.13
C GLY A 32 -2.11 1.91 4.67
N GLN A 33 -1.01 1.57 4.02
CA GLN A 33 -0.72 0.25 3.50
C GLN A 33 0.46 -0.36 4.23
N LEU A 34 0.36 -1.65 4.50
CA LEU A 34 1.42 -2.46 5.08
C LEU A 34 1.81 -3.57 4.12
N ALA A 35 3.00 -4.10 4.30
CA ALA A 35 3.46 -5.27 3.54
C ALA A 35 2.86 -6.57 4.10
N SER A 36 1.57 -6.55 4.39
CA SER A 36 0.83 -7.67 5.00
C SER A 36 -0.30 -8.12 4.08
N ASP A 37 -0.55 -9.42 4.06
CA ASP A 37 -1.73 -9.98 3.42
C ASP A 37 -2.91 -10.14 4.38
N PHE A 38 -2.72 -9.73 5.64
CA PHE A 38 -3.68 -9.85 6.75
C PHE A 38 -4.08 -11.29 7.08
N THR A 39 -3.37 -12.28 6.54
CA THR A 39 -3.61 -13.69 6.80
C THR A 39 -2.37 -14.37 7.34
N THR A 40 -1.23 -14.24 6.65
CA THR A 40 0.03 -14.90 7.00
C THR A 40 1.07 -13.95 7.61
N GLY A 41 0.72 -12.66 7.77
CA GLY A 41 1.65 -11.62 8.21
C GLY A 41 2.26 -10.90 7.03
N VAL A 42 3.59 -10.84 6.94
CA VAL A 42 4.25 -10.27 5.77
C VAL A 42 3.87 -11.08 4.54
N ALA A 43 3.31 -10.42 3.52
CA ALA A 43 2.85 -11.08 2.31
C ALA A 43 4.00 -11.84 1.63
N PRO A 44 3.75 -13.04 1.04
CA PRO A 44 4.81 -13.81 0.38
C PRO A 44 5.61 -13.00 -0.64
N ASP A 45 4.96 -12.14 -1.42
CA ASP A 45 5.62 -11.31 -2.42
C ASP A 45 6.49 -10.20 -1.81
N ALA A 46 6.32 -9.93 -0.51
CA ALA A 46 7.09 -8.94 0.22
C ALA A 46 8.22 -9.55 1.05
N ARG A 47 8.41 -10.87 0.97
CA ARG A 47 9.45 -11.59 1.73
C ARG A 47 10.70 -11.75 0.91
N VAL A 48 11.85 -11.72 1.60
CA VAL A 48 13.13 -12.12 1.01
C VAL A 48 13.24 -13.63 1.14
N ASP A 49 13.59 -14.31 0.04
CA ASP A 49 13.86 -15.74 0.07
C ASP A 49 15.20 -15.98 0.79
N PRO A 50 15.22 -16.74 1.92
CA PRO A 50 16.45 -17.01 2.63
C PRO A 50 17.49 -17.77 1.80
N ALA A 51 17.05 -18.54 0.78
CA ALA A 51 17.96 -19.27 -0.11
C ALA A 51 18.66 -18.35 -1.12
N PHE A 52 18.10 -17.15 -1.38
CA PHE A 52 18.65 -16.21 -2.35
C PHE A 52 18.62 -14.78 -1.78
N PRO A 53 19.36 -14.52 -0.68
CA PRO A 53 19.32 -13.22 -0.02
C PRO A 53 19.91 -12.06 -0.84
N PHE A 54 20.57 -12.37 -1.96
CA PHE A 54 21.22 -11.37 -2.81
C PHE A 54 20.26 -10.65 -3.77
N TYR A 55 19.06 -11.19 -3.98
CA TYR A 55 18.13 -10.69 -5.01
C TYR A 55 17.15 -9.65 -4.50
N GLY A 56 17.41 -9.08 -3.36
CA GLY A 56 16.62 -7.97 -2.86
C GLY A 56 16.75 -7.80 -1.36
N SER A 57 16.48 -6.60 -0.88
CA SER A 57 16.38 -6.33 0.53
C SER A 57 14.91 -6.42 0.96
N ALA A 58 14.69 -6.71 2.24
CA ALA A 58 13.34 -6.77 2.80
C ALA A 58 12.60 -5.44 2.60
N ILE A 59 13.28 -4.32 2.83
CA ILE A 59 12.64 -2.99 2.68
C ILE A 59 12.25 -2.72 1.23
N LYS A 60 13.05 -3.11 0.26
CA LYS A 60 12.71 -2.92 -1.15
C LYS A 60 11.49 -3.74 -1.54
N LYS A 61 11.42 -4.99 -1.12
CA LYS A 61 10.29 -5.87 -1.43
C LYS A 61 9.01 -5.40 -0.73
N GLN A 62 9.10 -4.99 0.53
CA GLN A 62 7.97 -4.45 1.27
C GLN A 62 7.47 -3.15 0.65
N THR A 63 8.37 -2.25 0.28
CA THR A 63 8.02 -0.98 -0.36
C THR A 63 7.33 -1.22 -1.69
N ARG A 64 7.85 -2.12 -2.52
CA ARG A 64 7.22 -2.46 -3.80
C ARG A 64 5.81 -2.98 -3.60
N TYR A 65 5.61 -3.90 -2.68
CA TYR A 65 4.30 -4.48 -2.37
C TYR A 65 3.31 -3.39 -1.96
N VAL A 66 3.71 -2.50 -1.05
CA VAL A 66 2.87 -1.39 -0.59
C VAL A 66 2.52 -0.45 -1.75
N LEU A 67 3.50 -0.07 -2.57
CA LEU A 67 3.28 0.84 -3.68
C LEU A 67 2.39 0.22 -4.77
N GLU A 68 2.52 -1.07 -5.03
CA GLU A 68 1.65 -1.75 -5.98
C GLU A 68 0.21 -1.78 -5.50
N ASN A 69 -0.02 -2.02 -4.20
CA ASN A 69 -1.37 -1.97 -3.63
C ASN A 69 -1.94 -0.56 -3.67
N LEU A 70 -1.14 0.47 -3.41
CA LEU A 70 -1.56 1.86 -3.56
C LEU A 70 -1.88 2.21 -5.01
N ALA A 71 -1.08 1.72 -5.96
CA ALA A 71 -1.34 1.94 -7.38
C ALA A 71 -2.70 1.34 -7.79
N ARG A 72 -3.02 0.12 -7.32
CA ARG A 72 -4.33 -0.50 -7.55
C ARG A 72 -5.46 0.31 -6.92
N THR A 73 -5.22 0.84 -5.72
CA THR A 73 -6.19 1.69 -5.02
C THR A 73 -6.48 2.95 -5.82
N PHE A 74 -5.46 3.64 -6.31
CA PHE A 74 -5.65 4.86 -7.10
C PHE A 74 -6.30 4.56 -8.44
N GLN A 75 -5.96 3.45 -9.07
CA GLN A 75 -6.62 3.04 -10.32
C GLN A 75 -8.12 2.79 -10.09
N ALA A 76 -8.48 2.11 -9.00
CA ALA A 76 -9.88 1.89 -8.63
C ALA A 76 -10.60 3.20 -8.35
N ALA A 77 -9.89 4.22 -7.88
CA ALA A 77 -10.43 5.56 -7.61
C ALA A 77 -10.49 6.44 -8.87
N GLY A 78 -10.00 5.97 -10.01
CA GLY A 78 -9.99 6.73 -11.26
C GLY A 78 -8.83 7.70 -11.39
N THR A 79 -7.75 7.48 -10.65
CA THR A 79 -6.54 8.31 -10.72
C THR A 79 -5.30 7.42 -10.86
N SER A 80 -4.12 7.96 -10.58
CA SER A 80 -2.86 7.21 -10.69
C SER A 80 -1.82 7.74 -9.72
N MET A 81 -0.70 7.02 -9.60
CA MET A 81 0.44 7.45 -8.78
C MET A 81 1.01 8.79 -9.24
N ALA A 82 0.86 9.16 -10.50
CA ALA A 82 1.36 10.44 -11.02
C ALA A 82 0.65 11.66 -10.41
N HIS A 83 -0.51 11.47 -9.81
CA HIS A 83 -1.31 12.55 -9.24
C HIS A 83 -1.21 12.63 -7.71
N VAL A 84 -0.27 11.91 -7.10
CA VAL A 84 -0.05 11.97 -5.65
C VAL A 84 0.50 13.34 -5.28
N VAL A 85 -0.15 14.01 -4.33
CA VAL A 85 0.27 15.33 -3.85
C VAL A 85 0.85 15.30 -2.45
N LYS A 86 0.61 14.23 -1.70
CA LYS A 86 1.15 14.05 -0.36
C LYS A 86 1.28 12.57 -0.03
N ALA A 87 2.39 12.20 0.59
CA ALA A 87 2.60 10.87 1.12
C ALA A 87 3.22 10.96 2.51
N GLN A 88 2.79 10.09 3.41
CA GLN A 88 3.40 9.88 4.72
C GLN A 88 3.98 8.48 4.76
N VAL A 89 5.19 8.36 5.25
CA VAL A 89 5.90 7.08 5.31
C VAL A 89 6.41 6.85 6.73
N PHE A 90 6.15 5.67 7.25
CA PHE A 90 6.57 5.28 8.59
C PHE A 90 7.53 4.10 8.48
N HIS A 91 8.70 4.23 9.09
CA HIS A 91 9.73 3.20 9.10
C HIS A 91 10.05 2.78 10.53
N THR A 92 10.33 1.49 10.72
CA THR A 92 10.88 1.00 11.99
C THR A 92 12.37 1.30 12.10
N ASP A 93 13.05 1.50 10.97
CA ASP A 93 14.47 1.86 10.91
C ASP A 93 14.65 2.96 9.86
N LEU A 94 14.95 4.18 10.32
CA LEU A 94 15.12 5.34 9.45
C LEU A 94 16.35 5.23 8.52
N ALA A 95 17.29 4.33 8.81
CA ALA A 95 18.42 4.08 7.92
C ALA A 95 17.96 3.56 6.55
N ASN A 96 16.78 2.94 6.49
CA ASN A 96 16.19 2.46 5.23
C ASN A 96 15.59 3.58 4.38
N PHE A 97 15.56 4.81 4.88
CA PHE A 97 14.99 5.93 4.15
C PHE A 97 15.92 6.45 3.03
N ASN A 98 17.22 6.21 3.15
CA ASN A 98 18.21 6.70 2.18
C ASN A 98 18.40 5.76 0.99
#